data_a6ad8d2a7c237d652c213d77cab9a13d
#
_entry.id   a6ad8d2a7c237d652c213d77cab9a13d
#
_cell.length_a   1.000
_cell.length_b   1.000
_cell.length_c   1.000
_cell.angle_alpha   90.00
_cell.angle_beta   90.00
_cell.angle_gamma   90.00
#
_symmetry.space_group_name_H-M   'P 1'
#
loop_
_entity.id
_entity.type
_entity.pdbx_description
1 polymer ?
#
loop_
_entity_poly.entity_id
_entity_poly.type
_entity_poly.pdbx_seq_one_letter_code
_entity_poly.pdbx_strand_id
1 'polypeptide(L)'
;MGKRINKKAKEGKETFFGIYQKKFELLELGTKKHLRDEKSDRGSFVPIEICGDSVYLSEPDGKLIPDDHGQQKCDFLLYCSDLPQTCFMELKGANISSKSRYNPYDQIMDTVRFLQKDEILRNLVNSDVEKHAFIVSPGRQKIPKGIETKKRQLWQLMVQNGKEKKKIYDLIHYVKVTK
;
A
#
# COMPACT_ATOMS: atom_id res chain seq x y z
N MET A 1 -6.38 -22.77 33.52
CA MET A 1 -5.60 -23.19 32.35
C MET A 1 -5.24 -21.95 31.55
N GLY A 2 -4.00 -21.49 31.65
CA GLY A 2 -3.53 -20.24 31.10
C GLY A 2 -3.23 -20.34 29.61
N LYS A 3 -3.66 -19.33 28.87
CA LYS A 3 -3.38 -19.13 27.44
C LYS A 3 -1.87 -19.02 27.18
N ARG A 4 -1.20 -20.12 26.83
CA ARG A 4 0.09 -20.12 26.15
C ARG A 4 -0.13 -19.92 24.65
N ILE A 5 -0.66 -18.77 24.24
CA ILE A 5 -0.87 -18.45 22.85
C ILE A 5 0.15 -17.39 22.44
N ASN A 6 1.04 -17.80 21.56
CA ASN A 6 1.75 -16.96 20.59
C ASN A 6 2.93 -16.07 21.00
N LYS A 7 3.81 -16.51 21.89
CA LYS A 7 5.14 -15.87 21.94
C LYS A 7 5.99 -16.21 20.69
N LYS A 8 5.93 -17.48 20.23
CA LYS A 8 6.66 -17.91 19.00
C LYS A 8 6.18 -17.26 17.70
N ALA A 9 4.87 -16.99 17.58
CA ALA A 9 4.34 -16.30 16.40
C ALA A 9 4.76 -14.83 16.34
N LYS A 10 4.94 -14.19 17.49
CA LYS A 10 5.41 -12.80 17.57
C LYS A 10 6.90 -12.67 17.22
N GLU A 11 7.74 -13.59 17.71
CA GLU A 11 9.17 -13.61 17.40
C GLU A 11 9.46 -13.84 15.92
N GLY A 12 8.69 -14.74 15.24
CA GLY A 12 8.84 -14.97 13.80
C GLY A 12 8.38 -13.79 12.93
N LYS A 13 7.43 -12.99 13.40
CA LYS A 13 6.95 -11.79 12.69
C LYS A 13 7.88 -10.59 12.86
N GLU A 14 8.58 -10.49 13.99
CA GLU A 14 9.56 -9.42 14.23
C GLU A 14 10.78 -9.52 13.32
N THR A 15 11.19 -10.72 12.93
CA THR A 15 12.32 -10.93 12.02
C THR A 15 11.99 -10.68 10.55
N PHE A 16 10.71 -10.68 10.15
CA PHE A 16 10.30 -10.51 8.76
C PHE A 16 10.63 -9.12 8.21
N PHE A 17 10.46 -8.08 9.02
CA PHE A 17 10.77 -6.70 8.63
C PHE A 17 12.17 -6.25 9.01
N GLY A 18 12.91 -7.03 9.81
CA GLY A 18 14.27 -6.71 10.21
C GLY A 18 14.42 -5.29 10.76
N ILE A 19 15.32 -4.52 10.17
CA ILE A 19 15.59 -3.13 10.57
C ILE A 19 14.39 -2.18 10.36
N TYR A 20 13.43 -2.56 9.54
CA TYR A 20 12.22 -1.78 9.25
C TYR A 20 11.07 -2.06 10.22
N GLN A 21 11.21 -2.95 11.20
CA GLN A 21 10.14 -3.35 12.12
C GLN A 21 9.41 -2.17 12.76
N LYS A 22 10.16 -1.16 13.22
CA LYS A 22 9.59 0.04 13.86
C LYS A 22 8.84 0.98 12.92
N LYS A 23 8.94 0.74 11.62
CA LYS A 23 8.27 1.52 10.58
C LYS A 23 6.91 0.92 10.18
N PHE A 24 6.55 -0.18 10.81
CA PHE A 24 5.28 -0.86 10.62
C PHE A 24 4.45 -0.86 11.89
N GLU A 25 3.19 -0.45 11.77
CA GLU A 25 2.17 -0.52 12.81
C GLU A 25 1.32 -1.78 12.60
N LEU A 26 1.15 -2.58 13.63
CA LEU A 26 0.27 -3.75 13.58
C LEU A 26 -1.18 -3.30 13.82
N LEU A 27 -2.06 -3.53 12.87
CA LEU A 27 -3.50 -3.33 12.98
C LEU A 27 -4.19 -4.68 13.16
N GLU A 28 -4.85 -4.86 14.30
CA GLU A 28 -5.54 -6.10 14.66
C GLU A 28 -6.97 -6.16 14.10
N LEU A 29 -7.55 -7.36 14.08
CA LEU A 29 -8.95 -7.59 13.72
C LEU A 29 -9.87 -6.62 14.48
N GLY A 30 -10.81 -6.01 13.77
CA GLY A 30 -11.76 -5.03 14.30
C GLY A 30 -11.24 -3.60 14.34
N THR A 31 -9.96 -3.37 14.02
CA THR A 31 -9.42 -2.00 13.93
C THR A 31 -10.13 -1.21 12.84
N LYS A 32 -10.62 -0.02 13.22
CA LYS A 32 -11.12 1.01 12.30
C LYS A 32 -10.23 2.23 12.39
N LYS A 33 -9.69 2.66 11.27
CA LYS A 33 -8.76 3.78 11.21
C LYS A 33 -9.03 4.66 9.98
N HIS A 34 -8.82 5.96 10.13
CA HIS A 34 -8.80 6.90 9.01
C HIS A 34 -7.34 7.17 8.65
N LEU A 35 -6.93 6.73 7.47
CA LEU A 35 -5.63 7.09 6.92
C LEU A 35 -5.75 8.46 6.26
N ARG A 36 -4.86 9.38 6.62
CA ARG A 36 -4.86 10.77 6.14
C ARG A 36 -3.49 11.10 5.57
N ASP A 37 -3.47 11.82 4.47
CA ASP A 37 -2.27 12.51 4.02
C ASP A 37 -2.14 13.82 4.82
N GLU A 38 -1.26 13.81 5.84
CA GLU A 38 -1.03 14.97 6.70
C GLU A 38 -0.33 16.12 5.96
N LYS A 39 0.30 15.84 4.82
CA LYS A 39 0.98 16.85 4.00
C LYS A 39 0.05 17.57 3.04
N SER A 40 -1.18 17.08 2.88
CA SER A 40 -2.18 17.67 2.00
C SER A 40 -3.11 18.61 2.74
N ASP A 41 -3.08 19.90 2.43
CA ASP A 41 -4.00 20.93 2.96
C ASP A 41 -5.48 20.65 2.67
N ARG A 42 -5.81 19.69 1.82
CA ARG A 42 -7.17 19.36 1.38
C ARG A 42 -7.71 18.04 1.93
N GLY A 43 -7.04 17.47 2.90
CA GLY A 43 -7.63 16.45 3.75
C GLY A 43 -8.14 15.18 3.06
N SER A 44 -7.43 14.67 2.05
CA SER A 44 -7.71 13.33 1.54
C SER A 44 -7.60 12.32 2.68
N PHE A 45 -8.60 11.49 2.86
CA PHE A 45 -8.55 10.40 3.81
C PHE A 45 -9.30 9.18 3.27
N VAL A 46 -8.94 8.03 3.77
CA VAL A 46 -9.65 6.78 3.53
C VAL A 46 -9.94 6.08 4.85
N PRO A 47 -11.20 5.78 5.16
CA PRO A 47 -11.53 4.88 6.24
C PRO A 47 -11.15 3.45 5.87
N ILE A 48 -10.44 2.77 6.75
CA ILE A 48 -10.13 1.35 6.63
C ILE A 48 -10.73 0.57 7.80
N GLU A 49 -11.12 -0.66 7.54
CA GLU A 49 -11.61 -1.60 8.54
C GLU A 49 -10.93 -2.95 8.35
N ILE A 50 -10.33 -3.47 9.41
CA ILE A 50 -9.67 -4.78 9.42
C ILE A 50 -10.69 -5.84 9.84
N CYS A 51 -11.13 -6.64 8.89
CA CYS A 51 -12.17 -7.66 9.09
C CYS A 51 -11.67 -9.10 8.97
N GLY A 52 -10.40 -9.26 8.66
CA GLY A 52 -9.70 -10.53 8.55
C GLY A 52 -8.57 -10.64 9.56
N ASP A 53 -7.47 -11.19 9.12
CA ASP A 53 -6.26 -11.30 9.93
C ASP A 53 -5.62 -9.94 10.15
N SER A 54 -4.73 -9.86 11.14
CA SER A 54 -3.98 -8.63 11.41
C SER A 54 -3.12 -8.23 10.22
N VAL A 55 -3.02 -6.93 9.99
CA VAL A 55 -2.20 -6.38 8.91
C VAL A 55 -1.16 -5.41 9.45
N TYR A 56 -0.08 -5.25 8.71
CA TYR A 56 0.96 -4.27 8.99
C TYR A 56 0.77 -3.05 8.10
N LEU A 57 0.64 -1.90 8.72
CA LEU A 57 0.55 -0.59 8.06
C LEU A 57 1.89 0.11 8.09
N SER A 58 2.31 0.68 6.97
CA SER A 58 3.44 1.60 6.89
C SER A 58 3.12 2.79 5.99
N GLU A 59 3.88 3.85 6.15
CA GLU A 59 3.86 5.05 5.33
C GLU A 59 5.13 5.09 4.48
N PRO A 60 5.10 4.69 3.21
CA PRO A 60 6.26 4.78 2.33
C PRO A 60 6.83 6.17 2.25
N ASP A 61 5.96 7.19 2.11
CA ASP A 61 6.40 8.59 2.12
C ASP A 61 6.68 9.08 3.54
N GLY A 62 7.94 9.41 3.78
CA GLY A 62 8.41 10.00 5.04
C GLY A 62 8.83 9.01 6.13
N LYS A 63 8.44 7.73 6.07
CA LYS A 63 8.80 6.75 7.11
C LYS A 63 9.58 5.56 6.58
N LEU A 64 9.06 4.86 5.58
CA LEU A 64 9.65 3.60 5.12
C LEU A 64 10.79 3.85 4.12
N ILE A 65 10.57 4.74 3.16
CA ILE A 65 11.50 5.07 2.10
C ILE A 65 12.15 6.42 2.39
N PRO A 66 13.49 6.53 2.41
CA PRO A 66 14.18 7.80 2.60
C PRO A 66 13.79 8.85 1.56
N ASP A 67 13.90 10.12 1.93
CA ASP A 67 13.69 11.25 1.02
C ASP A 67 14.91 11.45 0.13
N ASP A 68 15.00 10.64 -0.92
CA ASP A 68 15.97 10.85 -1.98
C ASP A 68 15.40 11.76 -3.07
N HIS A 69 16.26 12.62 -3.62
CA HIS A 69 15.85 13.57 -4.64
C HIS A 69 15.21 12.88 -5.86
N GLY A 70 13.95 13.17 -6.11
CA GLY A 70 13.20 12.75 -7.30
C GLY A 70 12.44 11.43 -7.22
N GLN A 71 12.56 10.67 -6.14
CA GLN A 71 11.81 9.44 -5.98
C GLN A 71 10.38 9.71 -5.51
N GLN A 72 9.41 9.19 -6.23
CA GLN A 72 8.00 9.27 -5.87
C GLN A 72 7.63 8.10 -4.95
N LYS A 73 6.70 8.34 -4.03
CA LYS A 73 6.28 7.36 -3.05
C LYS A 73 4.77 7.43 -2.86
N CYS A 74 4.11 6.29 -2.68
CA CYS A 74 2.71 6.28 -2.29
C CYS A 74 2.56 6.57 -0.80
N ASP A 75 1.37 7.00 -0.41
CA ASP A 75 1.10 7.45 0.96
C ASP A 75 1.11 6.28 1.95
N PHE A 76 0.43 5.17 1.64
CA PHE A 76 0.29 4.04 2.55
C PHE A 76 0.55 2.69 1.89
N LEU A 77 1.02 1.76 2.72
CA LEU A 77 1.22 0.36 2.39
C LEU A 77 0.60 -0.49 3.50
N LEU A 78 -0.25 -1.46 3.14
CA LEU A 78 -0.76 -2.49 4.03
C LEU A 78 -0.23 -3.85 3.59
N TYR A 79 0.27 -4.64 4.53
CA TYR A 79 0.74 -6.00 4.29
C TYR A 79 0.03 -7.00 5.20
N CYS A 80 -0.57 -8.04 4.61
CA CYS A 80 -1.13 -9.19 5.29
C CYS A 80 -0.16 -10.37 5.14
N SER A 81 0.31 -10.92 6.28
CA SER A 81 1.28 -12.02 6.27
C SER A 81 0.64 -13.40 6.12
N ASP A 82 -0.58 -13.55 6.59
CA ASP A 82 -1.26 -14.86 6.63
C ASP A 82 -1.82 -15.25 5.26
N LEU A 83 -2.20 -14.25 4.46
CA LEU A 83 -2.41 -14.36 3.02
C LEU A 83 -1.47 -13.35 2.37
N PRO A 84 -0.30 -13.76 1.87
CA PRO A 84 0.71 -12.83 1.40
C PRO A 84 0.15 -11.85 0.37
N GLN A 85 -0.18 -10.65 0.84
CA GLN A 85 -0.82 -9.60 0.05
C GLN A 85 -0.31 -8.24 0.48
N THR A 86 0.06 -7.42 -0.49
CA THR A 86 0.43 -6.02 -0.28
C THR A 86 -0.52 -5.10 -1.01
N CYS A 87 -1.09 -4.15 -0.28
CA CYS A 87 -1.95 -3.10 -0.80
C CYS A 87 -1.22 -1.77 -0.75
N PHE A 88 -1.06 -1.13 -1.89
CA PHE A 88 -0.53 0.23 -2.03
C PHE A 88 -1.69 1.21 -2.12
N MET A 89 -1.64 2.30 -1.36
CA MET A 89 -2.68 3.33 -1.37
C MET A 89 -2.07 4.68 -1.66
N GLU A 90 -2.69 5.38 -2.60
CA GLU A 90 -2.37 6.75 -2.94
C GLU A 90 -3.61 7.61 -2.76
N LEU A 91 -3.52 8.64 -1.91
CA LEU A 91 -4.61 9.54 -1.60
C LEU A 91 -4.51 10.78 -2.50
N LYS A 92 -5.54 11.03 -3.28
CA LYS A 92 -5.62 12.20 -4.16
C LYS A 92 -6.74 13.15 -3.71
N GLY A 93 -6.39 14.41 -3.58
CA GLY A 93 -7.36 15.48 -3.41
C GLY A 93 -8.16 15.74 -4.69
N ALA A 94 -8.58 16.97 -4.91
CA ALA A 94 -9.56 17.31 -5.94
C ALA A 94 -9.12 17.07 -7.39
N ASN A 95 -7.84 16.85 -7.70
CA ASN A 95 -7.37 16.72 -9.09
C ASN A 95 -6.33 15.63 -9.27
N ILE A 96 -6.66 14.62 -10.07
CA ILE A 96 -5.69 13.65 -10.59
C ILE A 96 -5.07 14.24 -11.86
N SER A 97 -3.78 14.52 -11.83
CA SER A 97 -3.06 15.05 -12.98
C SER A 97 -2.50 13.93 -13.85
N SER A 98 -2.67 14.05 -15.17
CA SER A 98 -1.98 13.20 -16.15
C SER A 98 -0.53 13.62 -16.35
N LYS A 99 -0.19 14.85 -15.97
CA LYS A 99 1.14 15.43 -16.13
C LYS A 99 1.86 15.41 -14.81
N SER A 100 3.03 14.80 -14.73
CA SER A 100 4.01 15.00 -13.68
C SER A 100 4.10 13.97 -12.54
N ARG A 101 5.10 14.24 -11.69
CA ARG A 101 5.48 13.50 -10.49
C ARG A 101 4.39 13.32 -9.41
N TYR A 102 3.19 13.84 -9.63
CA TYR A 102 2.03 13.65 -8.75
C TYR A 102 1.02 12.66 -9.32
N ASN A 103 1.41 11.93 -10.36
CA ASN A 103 0.57 10.86 -10.91
C ASN A 103 0.51 9.69 -9.93
N PRO A 104 -0.66 9.25 -9.48
CA PRO A 104 -0.80 8.20 -8.48
C PRO A 104 -0.19 6.86 -8.91
N TYR A 105 -0.24 6.56 -10.19
CA TYR A 105 0.34 5.31 -10.70
C TYR A 105 1.86 5.33 -10.69
N ASP A 106 2.48 6.47 -11.01
CA ASP A 106 3.93 6.65 -10.92
C ASP A 106 4.42 6.56 -9.47
N GLN A 107 3.69 7.15 -8.52
CA GLN A 107 4.03 7.08 -7.09
C GLN A 107 4.02 5.63 -6.58
N ILE A 108 2.99 4.86 -6.95
CA ILE A 108 2.94 3.43 -6.59
C ILE A 108 4.01 2.63 -7.32
N MET A 109 4.24 2.87 -8.61
CA MET A 109 5.29 2.17 -9.38
C MET A 109 6.67 2.38 -8.77
N ASP A 110 7.01 3.60 -8.41
CA ASP A 110 8.32 3.92 -7.85
C ASP A 110 8.48 3.31 -6.45
N THR A 111 7.40 3.28 -5.65
CA THR A 111 7.37 2.55 -4.38
C THR A 111 7.64 1.06 -4.60
N VAL A 112 6.93 0.40 -5.52
CA VAL A 112 7.14 -1.03 -5.81
C VAL A 112 8.58 -1.30 -6.25
N ARG A 113 9.13 -0.47 -7.15
CA ARG A 113 10.51 -0.60 -7.64
C ARG A 113 11.55 -0.43 -6.53
N PHE A 114 11.30 0.49 -5.59
CA PHE A 114 12.17 0.65 -4.43
C PHE A 114 12.16 -0.61 -3.57
N LEU A 115 10.97 -1.10 -3.21
CA LEU A 115 10.84 -2.32 -2.40
C LEU A 115 11.52 -3.52 -3.05
N GLN A 116 11.43 -3.66 -4.38
CA GLN A 116 12.07 -4.75 -5.12
C GLN A 116 13.61 -4.75 -5.03
N LYS A 117 14.21 -3.57 -4.85
CA LYS A 117 15.67 -3.40 -4.76
C LYS A 117 16.23 -3.63 -3.36
N ASP A 118 15.43 -3.46 -2.32
CA ASP A 118 15.83 -3.65 -0.94
C ASP A 118 15.80 -5.13 -0.54
N GLU A 119 16.84 -5.62 0.12
CA GLU A 119 16.98 -7.03 0.46
C GLU A 119 15.90 -7.56 1.40
N ILE A 120 15.38 -6.71 2.28
CA ILE A 120 14.34 -7.07 3.26
C ILE A 120 12.97 -6.78 2.69
N LEU A 121 12.75 -5.57 2.19
CA LEU A 121 11.43 -5.10 1.75
C LEU A 121 10.95 -5.78 0.47
N ARG A 122 11.84 -6.36 -0.35
CA ARG A 122 11.43 -7.15 -1.52
C ARG A 122 10.50 -8.32 -1.18
N ASN A 123 10.53 -8.79 0.07
CA ASN A 123 9.61 -9.83 0.52
C ASN A 123 8.14 -9.39 0.53
N LEU A 124 7.87 -8.08 0.54
CA LEU A 124 6.52 -7.51 0.43
C LEU A 124 5.98 -7.51 -1.01
N VAL A 125 6.83 -7.70 -2.00
CA VAL A 125 6.51 -7.53 -3.43
C VAL A 125 7.04 -8.63 -4.34
N ASN A 126 7.54 -9.72 -3.77
CA ASN A 126 8.03 -10.87 -4.54
C ASN A 126 6.89 -11.57 -5.31
N SER A 127 7.22 -12.63 -6.05
CA SER A 127 6.26 -13.37 -6.89
C SER A 127 5.11 -14.01 -6.13
N ASP A 128 5.35 -14.38 -4.89
CA ASP A 128 4.39 -15.12 -4.06
C ASP A 128 3.40 -14.18 -3.34
N VAL A 129 3.65 -12.87 -3.39
CA VAL A 129 2.81 -11.85 -2.77
C VAL A 129 1.85 -11.25 -3.78
N GLU A 130 0.57 -11.31 -3.50
CA GLU A 130 -0.46 -10.64 -4.29
C GLU A 130 -0.38 -9.12 -4.06
N LYS A 131 -0.42 -8.33 -5.13
CA LYS A 131 -0.27 -6.87 -5.08
C LYS A 131 -1.52 -6.16 -5.55
N HIS A 132 -2.02 -5.20 -4.77
CA HIS A 132 -3.16 -4.38 -5.09
C HIS A 132 -2.79 -2.89 -4.99
N ALA A 133 -3.34 -2.08 -5.87
CA ALA A 133 -3.20 -0.63 -5.85
C ALA A 133 -4.56 0.05 -5.71
N PHE A 134 -4.67 0.98 -4.77
CA PHE A 134 -5.87 1.74 -4.49
C PHE A 134 -5.59 3.22 -4.70
N ILE A 135 -6.29 3.82 -5.66
CA ILE A 135 -6.30 5.26 -5.83
C ILE A 135 -7.53 5.80 -5.11
N VAL A 136 -7.28 6.46 -4.00
CA VAL A 136 -8.32 7.01 -3.14
C VAL A 136 -8.56 8.45 -3.51
N SER A 137 -9.80 8.81 -3.74
CA SER A 137 -10.18 10.18 -4.03
C SER A 137 -11.54 10.52 -3.43
N PRO A 138 -11.64 11.56 -2.61
CA PRO A 138 -12.91 12.05 -2.13
C PRO A 138 -13.64 12.77 -3.27
N GLY A 139 -14.88 12.37 -3.52
CA GLY A 139 -15.75 13.06 -4.48
C GLY A 139 -15.73 12.48 -5.89
N ARG A 140 -16.43 13.16 -6.80
CA ARG A 140 -16.62 12.74 -8.20
C ARG A 140 -15.46 13.23 -9.06
N GLN A 141 -14.39 12.48 -9.10
CA GLN A 141 -13.28 12.79 -9.99
C GLN A 141 -13.35 11.94 -11.26
N LYS A 142 -12.82 12.48 -12.32
CA LYS A 142 -12.61 11.74 -13.58
C LYS A 142 -11.11 11.44 -13.68
N ILE A 143 -10.80 10.22 -14.06
CA ILE A 143 -9.43 9.87 -14.44
C ILE A 143 -9.16 10.55 -15.79
N PRO A 144 -8.11 11.37 -15.90
CA PRO A 144 -7.77 12.05 -17.15
C PRO A 144 -7.49 11.06 -18.27
N LYS A 145 -7.93 11.38 -19.47
CA LYS A 145 -7.49 10.66 -20.68
C LYS A 145 -5.97 10.76 -20.81
N GLY A 146 -5.31 9.68 -21.19
CA GLY A 146 -3.84 9.64 -21.32
C GLY A 146 -3.11 9.07 -20.10
N ILE A 147 -3.79 8.88 -18.98
CA ILE A 147 -3.22 8.18 -17.81
C ILE A 147 -3.23 6.65 -17.95
N GLU A 148 -3.98 6.13 -18.91
CA GLU A 148 -4.16 4.69 -19.14
C GLU A 148 -2.84 3.95 -19.41
N THR A 149 -1.88 4.61 -20.06
CA THR A 149 -0.54 4.02 -20.29
C THR A 149 0.16 3.77 -18.95
N LYS A 150 0.08 4.71 -18.02
CA LYS A 150 0.68 4.58 -16.68
C LYS A 150 -0.01 3.49 -15.87
N LYS A 151 -1.32 3.43 -15.92
CA LYS A 151 -2.10 2.37 -15.30
C LYS A 151 -1.71 0.99 -15.82
N ARG A 152 -1.54 0.85 -17.15
CA ARG A 152 -1.07 -0.39 -17.77
C ARG A 152 0.35 -0.75 -17.32
N GLN A 153 1.26 0.21 -17.24
CA GLN A 153 2.63 -0.02 -16.77
C GLN A 153 2.64 -0.49 -15.31
N LEU A 154 1.84 0.14 -14.44
CA LEU A 154 1.68 -0.31 -13.05
C LEU A 154 1.10 -1.72 -13.00
N TRP A 155 0.06 -2.00 -13.78
CA TRP A 155 -0.52 -3.33 -13.86
C TRP A 155 0.50 -4.39 -14.26
N GLN A 156 1.32 -4.14 -15.30
CA GLN A 156 2.38 -5.02 -15.74
C GLN A 156 3.44 -5.27 -14.65
N LEU A 157 3.79 -4.23 -13.90
CA LEU A 157 4.74 -4.35 -12.77
C LEU A 157 4.19 -5.20 -11.62
N MET A 158 2.87 -5.15 -11.38
CA MET A 158 2.22 -5.84 -10.28
C MET A 158 1.79 -7.27 -10.62
N VAL A 159 1.48 -7.54 -11.88
CA VAL A 159 1.08 -8.88 -12.34
C VAL A 159 2.32 -9.70 -12.62
N GLN A 160 2.48 -10.75 -11.83
CA GLN A 160 3.49 -11.78 -12.12
C GLN A 160 2.74 -13.06 -12.53
N ASN A 161 3.22 -13.71 -13.58
CA ASN A 161 2.71 -14.99 -14.08
C ASN A 161 1.27 -15.02 -14.65
N GLY A 162 0.82 -13.93 -15.26
CA GLY A 162 -0.34 -13.95 -16.17
C GLY A 162 -1.70 -14.27 -15.56
N LYS A 163 -1.86 -14.31 -14.25
CA LYS A 163 -3.15 -14.47 -13.60
C LYS A 163 -3.89 -13.14 -13.56
N GLU A 164 -4.86 -13.00 -14.43
CA GLU A 164 -5.68 -11.79 -14.60
C GLU A 164 -6.68 -11.60 -13.47
N LYS A 165 -6.25 -11.10 -12.33
CA LYS A 165 -7.18 -10.49 -11.38
C LYS A 165 -7.05 -8.98 -11.44
N LYS A 166 -8.17 -8.27 -11.31
CA LYS A 166 -8.16 -6.80 -11.23
C LYS A 166 -7.39 -6.40 -9.98
N LYS A 167 -6.27 -5.72 -10.17
CA LYS A 167 -5.35 -5.37 -9.08
C LYS A 167 -5.23 -3.85 -8.86
N ILE A 168 -5.85 -3.05 -9.72
CA ILE A 168 -5.88 -1.59 -9.60
C ILE A 168 -7.32 -1.14 -9.44
N TYR A 169 -7.57 -0.44 -8.35
CA TYR A 169 -8.88 0.09 -7.97
C TYR A 169 -8.81 1.60 -7.93
N ASP A 170 -9.54 2.22 -8.85
CA ASP A 170 -9.54 3.68 -8.97
C ASP A 170 -10.73 4.30 -8.23
N LEU A 171 -10.53 5.51 -7.72
CA LEU A 171 -11.57 6.36 -7.15
C LEU A 171 -12.38 5.68 -6.03
N ILE A 172 -11.70 4.96 -5.17
CA ILE A 172 -12.32 4.33 -4.01
C ILE A 172 -12.48 5.32 -2.85
N HIS A 173 -13.43 5.05 -1.98
CA HIS A 173 -13.73 5.89 -0.81
C HIS A 173 -13.59 5.14 0.52
N TYR A 174 -13.46 3.83 0.47
CA TYR A 174 -13.40 2.97 1.64
C TYR A 174 -12.66 1.68 1.31
N VAL A 175 -11.85 1.19 2.24
CA VAL A 175 -11.15 -0.09 2.11
C VAL A 175 -11.52 -1.01 3.27
N LYS A 176 -12.05 -2.17 2.90
CA LYS A 176 -12.29 -3.25 3.83
C LYS A 176 -11.26 -4.35 3.56
N VAL A 177 -10.42 -4.63 4.55
CA VAL A 177 -9.43 -5.69 4.48
C VAL A 177 -10.07 -6.96 5.01
N THR A 178 -10.40 -7.85 4.09
CA THR A 178 -11.02 -9.16 4.38
C THR A 178 -10.09 -10.28 3.94
N LYS A 179 -10.38 -11.48 4.42
CA LYS A 179 -9.73 -12.70 3.90
C LYS A 179 -9.98 -12.91 2.42
#